data_ed0cfb45450d20b0c82401cd869ad1d9
#
_entry.id   ed0cfb45450d20b0c82401cd869ad1d9
#
_cell.length_a   1.000
_cell.length_b   1.000
_cell.length_c   1.000
_cell.angle_alpha   90.00
_cell.angle_beta   90.00
_cell.angle_gamma   90.00
#
_symmetry.space_group_name_H-M   'P 1'
#
loop_
_entity.id
_entity.type
_entity.pdbx_description
1 polymer ?
#
loop_
_entity_poly.entity_id
_entity_poly.type
_entity_poly.pdbx_seq_one_letter_code
_entity_poly.pdbx_strand_id
1 'polypeptide(L)'
;TSDEVLAAIRELSDKPIRWIINTHEHVDHTGANEVLSSAGITVNGNPAAIVAHENVLTRMAMADRPVPEWPLNTFFESQRDFYFNGEAIFLYHIPSAHTDGDILVHFRGSDVLVTGDLFTTTHFPIVDIESGGHINGFIEGLNKALEITVPAYLQEGGTYVIPGHGRIGDEADVVSYRDMALFVRDRVQHLINEGMSLSEILDAEPSLDYDSRYHNEEIPWTTEQFIESVYFSLQD
;
A
#
# COMPACT_ATOMS: atom_id res chain seq x y z
N THR A 1 -18.59 -3.58 -4.10
CA THR A 1 -18.56 -5.02 -4.51
C THR A 1 -17.73 -5.21 -5.76
N SER A 2 -17.29 -6.45 -6.02
CA SER A 2 -16.49 -6.78 -7.22
C SER A 2 -17.22 -6.44 -8.53
N ASP A 3 -18.54 -6.61 -8.55
CA ASP A 3 -19.38 -6.28 -9.72
C ASP A 3 -19.45 -4.76 -9.98
N GLU A 4 -19.46 -3.94 -8.92
CA GLU A 4 -19.41 -2.48 -9.05
C GLU A 4 -18.06 -2.01 -9.59
N VAL A 5 -16.97 -2.62 -9.15
CA VAL A 5 -15.62 -2.34 -9.68
C VAL A 5 -15.56 -2.68 -11.17
N LEU A 6 -16.05 -3.86 -11.55
CA LEU A 6 -16.11 -4.27 -12.97
C LEU A 6 -16.98 -3.32 -13.79
N ALA A 7 -18.15 -2.90 -13.27
CA ALA A 7 -19.03 -1.96 -13.95
C ALA A 7 -18.33 -0.60 -14.16
N ALA A 8 -17.67 -0.06 -13.15
CA ALA A 8 -16.91 1.19 -13.25
C ALA A 8 -15.79 1.10 -14.30
N ILE A 9 -15.06 -0.03 -14.36
CA ILE A 9 -14.05 -0.26 -15.40
C ILE A 9 -14.68 -0.23 -16.79
N ARG A 10 -15.86 -0.83 -16.96
CA ARG A 10 -16.56 -0.88 -18.26
C ARG A 10 -17.12 0.47 -18.69
N GLU A 11 -17.44 1.36 -17.77
CA GLU A 11 -17.78 2.76 -18.10
C GLU A 11 -16.57 3.53 -18.67
N LEU A 12 -15.37 3.19 -18.23
CA LEU A 12 -14.12 3.85 -18.66
C LEU A 12 -13.54 3.25 -19.95
N SER A 13 -13.73 1.93 -20.18
CA SER A 13 -13.11 1.25 -21.32
C SER A 13 -13.81 -0.04 -21.72
N ASP A 14 -14.00 -0.20 -23.04
CA ASP A 14 -14.46 -1.45 -23.68
C ASP A 14 -13.31 -2.45 -23.90
N LYS A 15 -12.07 -2.05 -23.68
CA LYS A 15 -10.90 -2.91 -23.89
C LYS A 15 -10.89 -4.07 -22.87
N PRO A 16 -10.35 -5.24 -23.26
CA PRO A 16 -10.26 -6.35 -22.32
C PRO A 16 -9.25 -6.06 -21.21
N ILE A 17 -9.62 -6.44 -19.97
CA ILE A 17 -8.68 -6.50 -18.85
C ILE A 17 -7.62 -7.55 -19.18
N ARG A 18 -6.35 -7.19 -19.10
CA ARG A 18 -5.22 -8.10 -19.40
C ARG A 18 -4.45 -8.49 -18.14
N TRP A 19 -4.32 -7.53 -17.24
CA TRP A 19 -3.53 -7.63 -16.02
C TRP A 19 -4.32 -7.07 -14.84
N ILE A 20 -4.20 -7.73 -13.72
CA ILE A 20 -4.59 -7.26 -12.40
C ILE A 20 -3.30 -7.22 -11.60
N ILE A 21 -3.00 -6.10 -10.97
CA ILE A 21 -1.80 -5.95 -10.15
C ILE A 21 -2.26 -5.71 -8.71
N ASN A 22 -1.93 -6.63 -7.80
CA ASN A 22 -2.23 -6.47 -6.39
C ASN A 22 -1.04 -5.83 -5.69
N THR A 23 -1.29 -4.78 -4.92
CA THR A 23 -0.26 -4.11 -4.12
C THR A 23 0.15 -4.94 -2.91
N HIS A 24 -0.78 -5.62 -2.25
CA HIS A 24 -0.59 -6.51 -1.12
C HIS A 24 -1.78 -7.50 -0.99
N GLU A 25 -1.84 -8.33 0.05
CA GLU A 25 -2.77 -9.46 0.17
C GLU A 25 -4.15 -9.14 0.77
N HIS A 26 -4.36 -7.98 1.40
CA HIS A 26 -5.61 -7.71 2.11
C HIS A 26 -6.84 -7.83 1.22
N VAL A 27 -7.97 -8.20 1.85
CA VAL A 27 -9.20 -8.60 1.15
C VAL A 27 -9.80 -7.47 0.31
N ASP A 28 -9.74 -6.26 0.79
CA ASP A 28 -10.24 -5.06 0.10
C ASP A 28 -9.43 -4.72 -1.15
N HIS A 29 -8.18 -5.23 -1.27
CA HIS A 29 -7.31 -5.08 -2.45
C HIS A 29 -7.30 -6.31 -3.37
N THR A 30 -7.69 -7.47 -2.87
CA THR A 30 -7.63 -8.74 -3.64
C THR A 30 -8.99 -9.39 -3.88
N GLY A 31 -10.04 -9.01 -3.15
CA GLY A 31 -11.34 -9.67 -3.19
C GLY A 31 -12.10 -9.57 -4.52
N ALA A 32 -11.67 -8.70 -5.44
CA ALA A 32 -12.24 -8.63 -6.80
C ALA A 32 -11.46 -9.48 -7.83
N ASN A 33 -10.37 -10.13 -7.44
CA ASN A 33 -9.45 -10.83 -8.34
C ASN A 33 -10.16 -11.86 -9.23
N GLU A 34 -10.96 -12.75 -8.66
CA GLU A 34 -11.67 -13.80 -9.43
C GLU A 34 -12.60 -13.20 -10.47
N VAL A 35 -13.41 -12.22 -10.08
CA VAL A 35 -14.40 -11.59 -10.97
C VAL A 35 -13.71 -10.83 -12.10
N LEU A 36 -12.70 -10.03 -11.78
CA LEU A 36 -11.96 -9.24 -12.77
C LEU A 36 -11.12 -10.12 -13.69
N SER A 37 -10.49 -11.18 -13.15
CA SER A 37 -9.74 -12.14 -13.95
C SER A 37 -10.63 -12.86 -14.93
N SER A 38 -11.78 -13.36 -14.48
CA SER A 38 -12.76 -14.06 -15.33
C SER A 38 -13.38 -13.18 -16.39
N ALA A 39 -13.58 -11.88 -16.11
CA ALA A 39 -14.09 -10.89 -17.05
C ALA A 39 -13.06 -10.39 -18.06
N GLY A 40 -11.78 -10.68 -17.83
CA GLY A 40 -10.65 -10.32 -18.69
C GLY A 40 -10.20 -11.44 -19.60
N ILE A 41 -9.24 -11.14 -20.47
CA ILE A 41 -8.64 -12.13 -21.37
C ILE A 41 -7.20 -11.76 -21.71
N THR A 42 -6.26 -12.71 -21.57
CA THR A 42 -4.87 -12.56 -22.03
C THR A 42 -4.78 -12.70 -23.56
N VAL A 43 -3.61 -12.39 -24.13
CA VAL A 43 -3.32 -12.61 -25.56
C VAL A 43 -3.46 -14.08 -25.98
N ASN A 44 -3.29 -15.02 -25.06
CA ASN A 44 -3.40 -16.45 -25.32
C ASN A 44 -4.81 -17.02 -25.06
N GLY A 45 -5.79 -16.14 -24.79
CA GLY A 45 -7.18 -16.55 -24.55
C GLY A 45 -7.49 -17.06 -23.15
N ASN A 46 -6.55 -17.01 -22.21
CA ASN A 46 -6.79 -17.33 -20.81
C ASN A 46 -7.42 -16.13 -20.07
N PRO A 47 -8.00 -16.31 -18.88
CA PRO A 47 -8.42 -15.21 -18.01
C PRO A 47 -7.30 -14.18 -17.78
N ALA A 48 -7.63 -12.95 -17.37
CA ALA A 48 -6.64 -11.91 -17.09
C ALA A 48 -5.63 -12.40 -16.02
N ALA A 49 -4.35 -12.10 -16.22
CA ALA A 49 -3.32 -12.53 -15.30
C ALA A 49 -3.30 -11.65 -14.04
N ILE A 50 -3.24 -12.28 -12.86
CA ILE A 50 -3.09 -11.59 -11.58
C ILE A 50 -1.61 -11.59 -11.22
N VAL A 51 -1.04 -10.41 -10.99
CA VAL A 51 0.37 -10.17 -10.70
C VAL A 51 0.54 -9.61 -9.29
N ALA A 52 1.50 -10.13 -8.53
CA ALA A 52 1.91 -9.60 -7.22
C ALA A 52 3.33 -10.06 -6.87
N HIS A 53 3.88 -9.54 -5.77
CA HIS A 53 5.05 -10.17 -5.16
C HIS A 53 4.69 -11.56 -4.62
N GLU A 54 5.65 -12.51 -4.54
CA GLU A 54 5.38 -13.88 -4.11
C GLU A 54 4.90 -13.98 -2.66
N ASN A 55 5.27 -13.01 -1.80
CA ASN A 55 4.79 -12.95 -0.43
C ASN A 55 3.26 -12.81 -0.37
N VAL A 56 2.66 -12.05 -1.29
CA VAL A 56 1.18 -11.93 -1.40
C VAL A 56 0.55 -13.31 -1.63
N LEU A 57 1.08 -14.09 -2.57
CA LEU A 57 0.59 -15.46 -2.80
C LEU A 57 0.75 -16.33 -1.55
N THR A 58 1.90 -16.25 -0.90
CA THR A 58 2.19 -16.99 0.33
C THR A 58 1.20 -16.65 1.44
N ARG A 59 0.95 -15.35 1.68
CA ARG A 59 -0.01 -14.87 2.68
C ARG A 59 -1.44 -15.29 2.36
N MET A 60 -1.87 -15.16 1.11
CA MET A 60 -3.20 -15.60 0.67
C MET A 60 -3.39 -17.13 0.85
N ALA A 61 -2.35 -17.91 0.58
CA ALA A 61 -2.38 -19.37 0.77
C ALA A 61 -2.44 -19.72 2.26
N MET A 62 -1.68 -19.04 3.13
CA MET A 62 -1.71 -19.25 4.58
C MET A 62 -3.06 -18.85 5.19
N ALA A 63 -3.73 -17.84 4.64
CA ALA A 63 -5.07 -17.40 5.04
C ALA A 63 -6.21 -18.24 4.43
N ASP A 64 -5.90 -19.36 3.75
CA ASP A 64 -6.86 -20.25 3.10
C ASP A 64 -7.82 -19.53 2.12
N ARG A 65 -7.29 -18.50 1.40
CA ARG A 65 -8.05 -17.75 0.40
C ARG A 65 -8.38 -18.63 -0.80
N PRO A 66 -9.51 -18.41 -1.50
CA PRO A 66 -9.88 -19.20 -2.68
C PRO A 66 -8.82 -19.12 -3.79
N VAL A 67 -8.43 -20.27 -4.34
CA VAL A 67 -7.41 -20.37 -5.42
C VAL A 67 -7.71 -19.44 -6.62
N PRO A 68 -8.96 -19.24 -7.07
CA PRO A 68 -9.24 -18.31 -8.17
C PRO A 68 -8.86 -16.86 -7.92
N GLU A 69 -8.67 -16.47 -6.65
CA GLU A 69 -8.21 -15.13 -6.28
C GLU A 69 -6.68 -14.97 -6.28
N TRP A 70 -5.92 -16.07 -6.39
CA TRP A 70 -4.48 -16.07 -6.19
C TRP A 70 -3.72 -15.40 -7.34
N PRO A 71 -2.69 -14.58 -7.03
CA PRO A 71 -1.78 -14.03 -8.03
C PRO A 71 -0.79 -15.09 -8.50
N LEU A 72 -1.15 -15.87 -9.52
CA LEU A 72 -0.30 -16.93 -10.04
C LEU A 72 0.85 -16.43 -10.95
N ASN A 73 0.90 -15.13 -11.24
CA ASN A 73 2.01 -14.49 -11.97
C ASN A 73 2.86 -13.67 -11.00
N THR A 74 3.59 -14.35 -10.12
CA THR A 74 4.40 -13.71 -9.09
C THR A 74 5.80 -13.36 -9.56
N PHE A 75 6.47 -12.50 -8.78
CA PHE A 75 7.89 -12.20 -8.85
C PHE A 75 8.47 -12.14 -7.42
N PHE A 76 9.78 -12.31 -7.30
CA PHE A 76 10.49 -12.35 -6.00
C PHE A 76 11.70 -11.40 -5.96
N GLU A 77 11.96 -10.71 -7.05
CA GLU A 77 12.98 -9.67 -7.12
C GLU A 77 12.51 -8.38 -6.45
N SER A 78 13.43 -7.49 -6.11
CA SER A 78 13.11 -6.17 -5.57
C SER A 78 12.38 -5.26 -6.57
N GLN A 79 12.43 -5.61 -7.86
CA GLN A 79 11.77 -4.87 -8.94
C GLN A 79 11.41 -5.81 -10.08
N ARG A 80 10.23 -5.58 -10.66
CA ARG A 80 9.81 -6.15 -11.94
C ARG A 80 9.28 -5.02 -12.82
N ASP A 81 9.50 -5.12 -14.13
CA ASP A 81 8.94 -4.17 -15.08
C ASP A 81 8.36 -4.88 -16.31
N PHE A 82 7.47 -4.20 -16.98
CA PHE A 82 6.91 -4.61 -18.27
C PHE A 82 6.38 -3.40 -19.04
N TYR A 83 6.17 -3.60 -20.34
CA TYR A 83 5.64 -2.56 -21.20
C TYR A 83 4.20 -2.88 -21.60
N PHE A 84 3.27 -1.98 -21.34
CA PHE A 84 1.86 -2.15 -21.64
C PHE A 84 1.18 -0.81 -21.94
N ASN A 85 0.21 -0.80 -22.85
CA ASN A 85 -0.53 0.40 -23.28
C ASN A 85 0.33 1.58 -23.72
N GLY A 86 1.54 1.32 -24.21
CA GLY A 86 2.44 2.37 -24.70
C GLY A 86 3.36 2.98 -23.66
N GLU A 87 3.40 2.41 -22.45
CA GLU A 87 4.29 2.88 -21.38
C GLU A 87 4.96 1.74 -20.62
N ALA A 88 6.06 2.07 -19.96
CA ALA A 88 6.73 1.19 -19.02
C ALA A 88 6.02 1.25 -17.66
N ILE A 89 5.77 0.08 -17.05
CA ILE A 89 5.18 -0.07 -15.74
C ILE A 89 6.21 -0.75 -14.85
N PHE A 90 6.58 -0.10 -13.75
CA PHE A 90 7.53 -0.61 -12.78
C PHE A 90 6.81 -1.05 -11.51
N LEU A 91 7.13 -2.23 -11.02
CA LEU A 91 6.68 -2.78 -9.74
C LEU A 91 7.89 -2.83 -8.82
N TYR A 92 7.85 -2.06 -7.72
CA TYR A 92 8.92 -2.05 -6.72
C TYR A 92 8.43 -2.74 -5.47
N HIS A 93 9.08 -3.82 -5.07
CA HIS A 93 8.78 -4.48 -3.81
C HIS A 93 9.33 -3.66 -2.64
N ILE A 94 8.49 -3.46 -1.63
CA ILE A 94 8.82 -2.77 -0.38
C ILE A 94 8.71 -3.80 0.74
N PRO A 95 9.83 -4.39 1.15
CA PRO A 95 9.81 -5.41 2.20
C PRO A 95 9.48 -4.81 3.56
N SER A 96 8.68 -5.52 4.36
CA SER A 96 8.37 -5.18 5.75
C SER A 96 7.85 -3.75 5.95
N ALA A 97 6.84 -3.31 5.19
CA ALA A 97 6.24 -1.99 5.32
C ALA A 97 4.85 -2.04 5.97
N HIS A 98 3.76 -1.91 5.20
CA HIS A 98 2.41 -2.21 5.66
C HIS A 98 2.25 -3.72 5.90
N THR A 99 2.73 -4.50 4.92
CA THR A 99 2.94 -5.96 4.97
C THR A 99 4.35 -6.29 4.46
N ASP A 100 4.68 -7.59 4.30
CA ASP A 100 5.93 -8.01 3.63
C ASP A 100 5.76 -8.21 2.11
N GLY A 101 4.54 -8.07 1.60
CA GLY A 101 4.18 -8.24 0.19
C GLY A 101 4.00 -6.94 -0.59
N ASP A 102 4.16 -5.79 0.05
CA ASP A 102 3.83 -4.49 -0.54
C ASP A 102 4.61 -4.19 -1.82
N ILE A 103 3.92 -3.64 -2.80
CA ILE A 103 4.56 -3.07 -3.99
C ILE A 103 4.07 -1.67 -4.31
N LEU A 104 4.98 -0.83 -4.80
CA LEU A 104 4.65 0.39 -5.50
C LEU A 104 4.51 0.09 -7.00
N VAL A 105 3.47 0.62 -7.64
CA VAL A 105 3.24 0.46 -9.09
C VAL A 105 3.37 1.81 -9.77
N HIS A 106 4.42 1.99 -10.58
CA HIS A 106 4.72 3.24 -11.26
C HIS A 106 4.42 3.15 -12.77
N PHE A 107 3.41 3.87 -13.22
CA PHE A 107 3.07 4.08 -14.63
C PHE A 107 3.89 5.28 -15.14
N ARG A 108 5.05 4.98 -15.75
CA ARG A 108 6.05 6.01 -16.05
C ARG A 108 5.62 7.03 -17.11
N GLY A 109 4.85 6.62 -18.10
CA GLY A 109 4.39 7.51 -19.16
C GLY A 109 3.25 8.43 -18.73
N SER A 110 2.36 7.90 -17.90
CA SER A 110 1.22 8.62 -17.32
C SER A 110 1.59 9.41 -16.07
N ASP A 111 2.77 9.18 -15.51
CA ASP A 111 3.28 9.75 -14.26
C ASP A 111 2.32 9.54 -13.08
N VAL A 112 1.92 8.27 -12.89
CA VAL A 112 1.04 7.83 -11.82
C VAL A 112 1.77 6.81 -10.97
N LEU A 113 1.77 7.02 -9.64
CA LEU A 113 2.28 6.09 -8.64
C LEU A 113 1.14 5.54 -7.79
N VAL A 114 0.91 4.22 -7.83
CA VAL A 114 -0.03 3.53 -6.95
C VAL A 114 0.74 2.94 -5.77
N THR A 115 0.32 3.22 -4.56
CA THR A 115 1.06 2.90 -3.34
C THR A 115 0.46 1.77 -2.50
N GLY A 116 -0.80 1.36 -2.78
CA GLY A 116 -1.52 0.55 -1.82
C GLY A 116 -1.56 1.24 -0.46
N ASP A 117 -1.60 0.45 0.61
CA ASP A 117 -1.74 0.93 1.99
C ASP A 117 -0.45 1.47 2.62
N LEU A 118 0.62 1.53 1.82
CA LEU A 118 1.81 2.30 2.20
C LEU A 118 1.52 3.80 2.34
N PHE A 119 0.50 4.31 1.65
CA PHE A 119 0.04 5.69 1.76
C PHE A 119 -1.48 5.75 1.79
N THR A 120 -2.00 6.53 2.72
CA THR A 120 -3.43 6.88 2.83
C THR A 120 -3.58 8.36 3.16
N THR A 121 -4.73 8.93 2.83
CA THR A 121 -5.04 10.32 3.18
C THR A 121 -6.08 10.44 4.31
N THR A 122 -6.53 9.31 4.87
CA THR A 122 -7.71 9.25 5.75
C THR A 122 -7.42 8.80 7.18
N HIS A 123 -6.28 8.15 7.45
CA HIS A 123 -5.99 7.59 8.76
C HIS A 123 -4.48 7.42 9.02
N PHE A 124 -4.12 7.11 10.26
CA PHE A 124 -2.76 6.72 10.63
C PHE A 124 -2.29 5.46 9.90
N PRO A 125 -0.97 5.25 9.74
CA PRO A 125 -0.41 4.05 9.13
C PRO A 125 -0.94 2.77 9.78
N ILE A 126 -1.41 1.85 8.97
CA ILE A 126 -1.67 0.47 9.39
C ILE A 126 -0.38 -0.30 9.16
N VAL A 127 0.25 -0.77 10.22
CA VAL A 127 1.45 -1.63 10.17
C VAL A 127 1.04 -3.01 10.63
N ASP A 128 0.79 -3.91 9.67
CA ASP A 128 0.35 -5.27 9.97
C ASP A 128 1.55 -6.15 10.35
N ILE A 129 1.86 -6.17 11.65
CA ILE A 129 2.97 -6.95 12.20
C ILE A 129 2.81 -8.45 11.90
N GLU A 130 1.58 -8.98 11.93
CA GLU A 130 1.31 -10.40 11.67
C GLU A 130 1.59 -10.77 10.22
N SER A 131 1.40 -9.83 9.30
CA SER A 131 1.77 -9.95 7.89
C SER A 131 3.18 -9.45 7.57
N GLY A 132 4.04 -9.28 8.59
CA GLY A 132 5.45 -8.91 8.43
C GLY A 132 5.67 -7.42 8.19
N GLY A 133 4.67 -6.58 8.48
CA GLY A 133 4.80 -5.12 8.47
C GLY A 133 5.75 -4.61 9.56
N HIS A 134 6.37 -3.45 9.32
CA HIS A 134 7.31 -2.83 10.26
C HIS A 134 7.43 -1.33 9.99
N ILE A 135 7.39 -0.50 11.05
CA ILE A 135 7.38 0.96 10.90
C ILE A 135 8.61 1.52 10.17
N ASN A 136 9.79 0.96 10.38
CA ASN A 136 11.00 1.43 9.67
C ASN A 136 10.91 1.12 8.16
N GLY A 137 10.47 -0.08 7.79
CA GLY A 137 10.25 -0.43 6.38
C GLY A 137 9.12 0.39 5.75
N PHE A 138 8.08 0.72 6.53
CA PHE A 138 7.01 1.63 6.11
C PHE A 138 7.57 3.02 5.73
N ILE A 139 8.42 3.60 6.59
CA ILE A 139 9.10 4.88 6.33
C ILE A 139 10.04 4.78 5.13
N GLU A 140 10.80 3.69 5.00
CA GLU A 140 11.66 3.44 3.83
C GLU A 140 10.86 3.33 2.53
N GLY A 141 9.70 2.67 2.57
CA GLY A 141 8.79 2.60 1.42
C GLY A 141 8.24 3.96 1.01
N LEU A 142 7.86 4.81 1.98
CA LEU A 142 7.47 6.19 1.69
C LEU A 142 8.64 7.02 1.11
N ASN A 143 9.86 6.84 1.61
CA ASN A 143 11.04 7.45 1.00
C ASN A 143 11.25 6.96 -0.44
N LYS A 144 11.01 5.68 -0.70
CA LYS A 144 11.07 5.13 -2.07
C LYS A 144 9.99 5.76 -2.98
N ALA A 145 8.78 5.97 -2.47
CA ALA A 145 7.73 6.69 -3.21
C ALA A 145 8.18 8.12 -3.54
N LEU A 146 8.82 8.83 -2.60
CA LEU A 146 9.35 10.19 -2.81
C LEU A 146 10.52 10.24 -3.79
N GLU A 147 11.33 9.20 -3.91
CA GLU A 147 12.38 9.11 -4.95
C GLU A 147 11.79 9.01 -6.37
N ILE A 148 10.57 8.48 -6.50
CA ILE A 148 9.89 8.27 -7.77
C ILE A 148 9.07 9.50 -8.17
N THR A 149 8.42 10.15 -7.20
CA THR A 149 7.49 11.25 -7.44
C THR A 149 8.21 12.54 -7.85
N VAL A 150 7.58 13.30 -8.73
CA VAL A 150 8.01 14.64 -9.14
C VAL A 150 7.04 15.66 -8.59
N PRO A 151 7.51 16.65 -7.82
CA PRO A 151 6.61 17.68 -7.27
C PRO A 151 6.06 18.62 -8.35
N ALA A 152 4.87 19.15 -8.13
CA ALA A 152 4.13 19.98 -9.09
C ALA A 152 4.89 21.25 -9.56
N TYR A 153 5.83 21.76 -8.76
CA TYR A 153 6.64 22.93 -9.15
C TYR A 153 7.78 22.62 -10.13
N LEU A 154 8.13 21.33 -10.30
CA LEU A 154 9.14 20.89 -11.28
C LEU A 154 8.52 20.39 -12.59
N GLN A 155 7.27 19.94 -12.54
CA GLN A 155 6.55 19.41 -13.68
C GLN A 155 5.08 19.80 -13.58
N GLU A 156 4.42 20.16 -14.69
CA GLU A 156 3.00 20.51 -14.70
C GLU A 156 2.14 19.36 -14.15
N GLY A 157 1.44 19.61 -13.03
CA GLY A 157 0.63 18.64 -12.32
C GLY A 157 1.38 17.76 -11.33
N GLY A 158 2.71 17.57 -11.47
CA GLY A 158 3.47 16.61 -10.67
C GLY A 158 3.04 15.17 -10.88
N THR A 159 3.60 14.25 -10.10
CA THR A 159 3.17 12.84 -10.10
C THR A 159 1.85 12.69 -9.34
N TYR A 160 0.86 12.04 -9.97
CA TYR A 160 -0.36 11.63 -9.26
C TYR A 160 -0.08 10.41 -8.39
N VAL A 161 -0.35 10.54 -7.08
CA VAL A 161 -0.19 9.44 -6.13
C VAL A 161 -1.54 8.85 -5.78
N ILE A 162 -1.76 7.58 -6.12
CA ILE A 162 -2.99 6.85 -5.83
C ILE A 162 -2.78 6.08 -4.53
N PRO A 163 -3.41 6.51 -3.41
CA PRO A 163 -3.32 5.81 -2.13
C PRO A 163 -4.15 4.52 -2.14
N GLY A 164 -3.95 3.67 -1.14
CA GLY A 164 -4.86 2.56 -0.89
C GLY A 164 -6.25 3.07 -0.49
N HIS A 165 -6.29 4.07 0.39
CA HIS A 165 -7.53 4.66 0.88
C HIS A 165 -7.50 6.19 0.83
N GLY A 166 -8.64 6.78 0.46
CA GLY A 166 -8.85 8.23 0.45
C GLY A 166 -8.76 8.85 -0.94
N ARG A 167 -8.38 10.13 -1.00
CA ARG A 167 -8.30 10.89 -2.25
C ARG A 167 -6.95 10.70 -2.95
N ILE A 168 -6.93 10.93 -4.26
CA ILE A 168 -5.68 11.08 -5.00
C ILE A 168 -4.84 12.19 -4.34
N GLY A 169 -3.58 11.89 -4.09
CA GLY A 169 -2.59 12.79 -3.51
C GLY A 169 -1.50 13.18 -4.50
N ASP A 170 -0.52 13.89 -3.98
CA ASP A 170 0.69 14.31 -4.67
C ASP A 170 1.94 14.05 -3.80
N GLU A 171 3.10 14.45 -4.27
CA GLU A 171 4.37 14.32 -3.52
C GLU A 171 4.32 15.01 -2.16
N ALA A 172 3.71 16.20 -2.04
CA ALA A 172 3.64 16.93 -0.78
C ALA A 172 2.77 16.24 0.27
N ASP A 173 1.71 15.54 -0.15
CA ASP A 173 0.90 14.69 0.72
C ASP A 173 1.73 13.52 1.26
N VAL A 174 2.53 12.87 0.39
CA VAL A 174 3.42 11.76 0.79
C VAL A 174 4.50 12.26 1.76
N VAL A 175 5.12 13.42 1.51
CA VAL A 175 6.07 14.06 2.45
C VAL A 175 5.44 14.25 3.82
N SER A 176 4.23 14.83 3.86
CA SER A 176 3.52 15.09 5.12
C SER A 176 3.22 13.81 5.89
N TYR A 177 2.83 12.76 5.19
CA TYR A 177 2.51 11.46 5.78
C TYR A 177 3.76 10.74 6.28
N ARG A 178 4.85 10.75 5.49
CA ARG A 178 6.15 10.23 5.87
C ARG A 178 6.70 10.93 7.12
N ASP A 179 6.63 12.26 7.16
CA ASP A 179 7.15 13.04 8.28
C ASP A 179 6.36 12.75 9.57
N MET A 180 5.04 12.62 9.48
CA MET A 180 4.21 12.19 10.61
C MET A 180 4.65 10.81 11.12
N ALA A 181 4.77 9.80 10.24
CA ALA A 181 5.18 8.45 10.63
C ALA A 181 6.58 8.45 11.29
N LEU A 182 7.53 9.22 10.73
CA LEU A 182 8.87 9.38 11.25
C LEU A 182 8.87 10.02 12.65
N PHE A 183 8.13 11.12 12.84
CA PHE A 183 8.07 11.80 14.13
C PHE A 183 7.42 10.95 15.22
N VAL A 184 6.34 10.26 14.90
CA VAL A 184 5.69 9.36 15.88
C VAL A 184 6.63 8.20 16.23
N ARG A 185 7.27 7.56 15.23
CA ARG A 185 8.27 6.52 15.45
C ARG A 185 9.39 6.99 16.39
N ASP A 186 9.94 8.19 16.14
CA ASP A 186 11.06 8.72 16.94
C ASP A 186 10.63 9.06 18.36
N ARG A 187 9.40 9.58 18.57
CA ARG A 187 8.84 9.82 19.90
C ARG A 187 8.66 8.50 20.68
N VAL A 188 8.07 7.49 20.05
CA VAL A 188 7.89 6.16 20.66
C VAL A 188 9.24 5.55 21.00
N GLN A 189 10.23 5.62 20.09
CA GLN A 189 11.59 5.13 20.35
C GLN A 189 12.25 5.86 21.54
N HIS A 190 12.05 7.17 21.65
CA HIS A 190 12.58 7.94 22.79
C HIS A 190 11.96 7.46 24.10
N LEU A 191 10.64 7.29 24.17
CA LEU A 191 9.94 6.82 25.37
C LEU A 191 10.34 5.39 25.76
N ILE A 192 10.54 4.51 24.78
CA ILE A 192 11.12 3.17 25.00
C ILE A 192 12.50 3.26 25.65
N ASN A 193 13.38 4.14 25.14
CA ASN A 193 14.73 4.33 25.66
C ASN A 193 14.75 4.90 27.08
N GLU A 194 13.70 5.66 27.48
CA GLU A 194 13.47 6.12 28.86
C GLU A 194 12.93 5.01 29.79
N GLY A 195 12.68 3.81 29.24
CA GLY A 195 12.21 2.64 29.97
C GLY A 195 10.70 2.60 30.24
N MET A 196 9.90 3.38 29.49
CA MET A 196 8.46 3.40 29.62
C MET A 196 7.83 2.12 29.05
N SER A 197 6.83 1.61 29.74
CA SER A 197 5.97 0.51 29.28
C SER A 197 5.04 0.98 28.14
N LEU A 198 4.48 0.03 27.38
CA LEU A 198 3.48 0.35 26.35
C LEU A 198 2.32 1.19 26.90
N SER A 199 1.79 0.84 28.09
CA SER A 199 0.72 1.61 28.71
C SER A 199 1.09 3.06 29.00
N GLU A 200 2.30 3.31 29.51
CA GLU A 200 2.81 4.66 29.76
C GLU A 200 3.05 5.44 28.46
N ILE A 201 3.45 4.76 27.38
CA ILE A 201 3.62 5.37 26.06
C ILE A 201 2.26 5.74 25.45
N LEU A 202 1.25 4.89 25.59
CA LEU A 202 -0.12 5.21 25.16
C LEU A 202 -0.68 6.41 25.92
N ASP A 203 -0.47 6.46 27.25
CA ASP A 203 -0.90 7.59 28.11
C ASP A 203 -0.16 8.91 27.76
N ALA A 204 1.03 8.82 27.16
CA ALA A 204 1.82 9.99 26.71
C ALA A 204 1.36 10.55 25.36
N GLU A 205 0.44 9.89 24.66
CA GLU A 205 -0.20 10.35 23.39
C GLU A 205 0.82 10.86 22.35
N PRO A 206 1.82 10.04 21.91
CA PRO A 206 2.90 10.51 21.04
C PRO A 206 2.49 10.97 19.65
N SER A 207 1.26 10.67 19.22
CA SER A 207 0.66 11.06 17.94
C SER A 207 -0.30 12.25 18.01
N LEU A 208 -0.61 12.79 19.20
CA LEU A 208 -1.67 13.77 19.45
C LEU A 208 -1.69 14.97 18.47
N ASP A 209 -0.51 15.46 18.07
CA ASP A 209 -0.39 16.59 17.12
C ASP A 209 -0.99 16.29 15.74
N TYR A 210 -1.19 15.01 15.42
CA TYR A 210 -1.65 14.52 14.12
C TYR A 210 -3.08 13.98 14.12
N ASP A 211 -3.70 13.82 15.30
CA ASP A 211 -5.04 13.24 15.45
C ASP A 211 -6.09 14.00 14.64
N SER A 212 -6.04 15.33 14.62
CA SER A 212 -6.99 16.13 13.85
C SER A 212 -7.00 15.83 12.34
N ARG A 213 -5.95 15.18 11.84
CA ARG A 213 -5.82 14.84 10.41
C ARG A 213 -5.99 13.34 10.14
N TYR A 214 -5.53 12.47 11.06
CA TYR A 214 -5.41 11.04 10.79
C TYR A 214 -6.19 10.14 11.76
N HIS A 215 -6.73 10.67 12.88
CA HIS A 215 -7.68 9.92 13.68
C HIS A 215 -9.00 9.77 12.93
N ASN A 216 -9.48 8.54 12.74
CA ASN A 216 -10.68 8.26 11.97
C ASN A 216 -11.52 7.18 12.66
N GLU A 217 -12.67 7.59 13.23
CA GLU A 217 -13.61 6.70 13.91
C GLU A 217 -14.41 5.80 12.96
N GLU A 218 -14.34 6.04 11.63
CA GLU A 218 -15.11 5.28 10.63
C GLU A 218 -14.42 3.96 10.25
N ILE A 219 -13.15 3.78 10.64
CA ILE A 219 -12.38 2.57 10.35
C ILE A 219 -12.07 1.80 11.64
N PRO A 220 -11.89 0.47 11.57
CA PRO A 220 -11.62 -0.35 12.75
C PRO A 220 -10.15 -0.30 13.22
N TRP A 221 -9.37 0.70 12.78
CA TRP A 221 -7.97 0.93 13.16
C TRP A 221 -7.85 2.19 14.00
N THR A 222 -7.48 2.03 15.27
CA THR A 222 -7.41 3.15 16.22
C THR A 222 -6.01 3.76 16.30
N THR A 223 -5.92 4.96 16.85
CA THR A 223 -4.64 5.62 17.14
C THR A 223 -3.77 4.77 18.07
N GLU A 224 -4.38 4.14 19.08
CA GLU A 224 -3.69 3.24 20.01
C GLU A 224 -3.09 2.04 19.28
N GLN A 225 -3.84 1.40 18.37
CA GLN A 225 -3.31 0.29 17.57
C GLN A 225 -2.14 0.70 16.68
N PHE A 226 -2.17 1.92 16.13
CA PHE A 226 -1.01 2.45 15.42
C PHE A 226 0.22 2.58 16.34
N ILE A 227 0.06 3.19 17.53
CA ILE A 227 1.15 3.32 18.51
C ILE A 227 1.65 1.95 18.97
N GLU A 228 0.76 0.99 19.23
CA GLU A 228 1.11 -0.38 19.56
C GLU A 228 1.95 -1.04 18.46
N SER A 229 1.56 -0.89 17.19
CA SER A 229 2.31 -1.46 16.07
C SER A 229 3.71 -0.82 15.94
N VAL A 230 3.81 0.50 16.16
CA VAL A 230 5.11 1.19 16.21
C VAL A 230 5.96 0.66 17.38
N TYR A 231 5.37 0.53 18.57
CA TYR A 231 6.08 0.01 19.75
C TYR A 231 6.61 -1.40 19.50
N PHE A 232 5.77 -2.32 19.01
CA PHE A 232 6.19 -3.70 18.75
C PHE A 232 7.26 -3.78 17.65
N SER A 233 7.13 -2.99 16.58
CA SER A 233 8.17 -2.88 15.55
C SER A 233 9.54 -2.49 16.09
N LEU A 234 9.59 -1.75 17.20
CA LEU A 234 10.84 -1.22 17.75
C LEU A 234 11.43 -2.09 18.88
N GLN A 235 10.79 -3.23 19.20
CA GLN A 235 11.29 -4.20 20.16
C GLN A 235 12.13 -5.32 19.51
N ASP A 236 12.00 -5.50 18.19
CA ASP A 236 12.76 -6.46 17.38
C ASP A 236 14.14 -5.87 16.99
#